data_0b7acb7cdcd3c929ff940d4e72921c8d
#
_entry.id   0b7acb7cdcd3c929ff940d4e72921c8d
#
_cell.length_a   1.000
_cell.length_b   1.000
_cell.length_c   1.000
_cell.angle_alpha   90.00
_cell.angle_beta   90.00
_cell.angle_gamma   90.00
#
_symmetry.space_group_name_H-M   'P 1'
#
loop_
_entity.id
_entity.type
_entity.pdbx_description
1 polymer ?
#
loop_
_entity_poly.entity_id
_entity_poly.type
_entity_poly.pdbx_seq_one_letter_code
_entity_poly.pdbx_strand_id
1 'polypeptide(L)' 'MKLNKSTVDAIPLTEKGQKIYRDAELIGFAVRVTNKSKTYIVERRHEGELYRVTIGKTTDIPATNARAKAQMILAKIS' A
#
# COMPACT_ATOMS: atom_id res chain seq x y z
N MET A 1 8.18 1.81 -8.49
CA MET A 1 7.02 2.30 -9.26
C MET A 1 6.21 3.29 -8.42
N LYS A 2 5.51 4.19 -9.06
CA LYS A 2 4.57 5.05 -8.36
C LYS A 2 3.21 4.38 -8.34
N LEU A 3 2.60 4.25 -7.17
CA LEU A 3 1.28 3.63 -7.04
C LEU A 3 0.19 4.66 -7.36
N ASN A 4 -0.47 4.44 -8.49
CA ASN A 4 -1.63 5.24 -8.91
C ASN A 4 -2.65 4.26 -9.52
N LYS A 5 -3.78 4.80 -9.98
CA LYS A 5 -4.84 3.93 -10.52
C LYS A 5 -4.33 3.04 -11.65
N SER A 6 -3.60 3.60 -12.60
CA SER A 6 -3.09 2.86 -13.74
C SER A 6 -2.12 1.74 -13.34
N THR A 7 -1.13 2.08 -12.53
CA THR A 7 -0.11 1.09 -12.14
C THR A 7 -0.69 0.00 -11.26
N VAL A 8 -1.59 0.35 -10.35
CA VAL A 8 -2.23 -0.61 -9.47
C VAL A 8 -3.14 -1.54 -10.25
N ASP A 9 -3.92 -1.00 -11.19
CA ASP A 9 -4.80 -1.83 -12.03
C ASP A 9 -4.01 -2.81 -12.89
N ALA A 10 -2.80 -2.45 -13.28
CA ALA A 10 -1.94 -3.29 -14.11
C ALA A 10 -1.25 -4.41 -13.33
N ILE A 11 -1.21 -4.35 -12.01
CA ILE A 11 -0.58 -5.41 -11.20
C ILE A 11 -1.45 -6.65 -11.23
N PRO A 12 -0.91 -7.82 -11.64
CA PRO A 12 -1.70 -9.05 -11.63
C PRO A 12 -1.87 -9.58 -10.21
N LEU A 13 -2.95 -10.32 -9.99
CA LEU A 13 -3.11 -11.07 -8.75
C LEU A 13 -2.06 -12.18 -8.71
N THR A 14 -1.63 -12.55 -7.51
CA THR A 14 -0.69 -13.66 -7.35
C THR A 14 -1.43 -14.99 -7.46
N GLU A 15 -0.72 -16.04 -7.84
CA GLU A 15 -1.33 -17.37 -7.88
C GLU A 15 -1.49 -17.94 -6.47
N LYS A 16 -0.53 -17.66 -5.60
CA LYS A 16 -0.59 -18.06 -4.20
C LYS A 16 0.30 -17.13 -3.37
N GLY A 17 0.04 -17.09 -2.05
CA GLY A 17 0.78 -16.23 -1.15
C GLY A 17 0.43 -14.77 -1.33
N GLN A 18 1.40 -13.92 -1.09
CA GLN A 18 1.20 -12.48 -1.23
C GLN A 18 2.46 -11.82 -1.77
N LYS A 19 2.27 -10.69 -2.44
CA LYS A 19 3.37 -9.81 -2.87
C LYS A 19 3.07 -8.41 -2.42
N ILE A 20 4.13 -7.66 -2.08
CA ILE A 20 4.01 -6.26 -1.67
C ILE A 20 4.74 -5.41 -2.70
N TYR A 21 4.01 -4.46 -3.27
CA TYR A 21 4.55 -3.49 -4.23
C TYR A 21 4.64 -2.14 -3.55
N ARG A 22 5.85 -1.60 -3.46
CA ARG A 22 6.10 -0.36 -2.71
C ARG A 22 6.11 0.84 -3.61
N ASP A 23 5.55 1.95 -3.11
CA ASP A 23 5.56 3.22 -3.82
C ASP A 23 6.98 3.80 -3.85
N ALA A 24 7.39 4.32 -5.01
CA ALA A 24 8.73 4.86 -5.18
C ALA A 24 8.91 6.24 -4.54
N GLU A 25 7.84 7.00 -4.38
CA GLU A 25 7.90 8.36 -3.87
C GLU A 25 7.60 8.48 -2.38
N LEU A 26 6.57 7.78 -1.93
CA LEU A 26 6.14 7.83 -0.52
C LEU A 26 6.60 6.56 0.19
N ILE A 27 7.72 6.67 0.89
CA ILE A 27 8.31 5.54 1.62
C ILE A 27 7.32 5.08 2.69
N GLY A 28 7.00 3.80 2.68
CA GLY A 28 6.05 3.21 3.62
C GLY A 28 4.67 2.97 3.04
N PHE A 29 4.35 3.55 1.87
CA PHE A 29 3.09 3.31 1.19
C PHE A 29 3.25 2.14 0.21
N ALA A 30 2.31 1.21 0.23
CA ALA A 30 2.43 -0.01 -0.58
C ALA A 30 1.06 -0.61 -0.90
N VAL A 31 1.06 -1.57 -1.81
CA VAL A 31 -0.09 -2.41 -2.14
C VAL A 31 0.28 -3.86 -1.85
N ARG A 32 -0.53 -4.52 -1.07
CA ARG A 32 -0.40 -5.96 -0.83
C ARG A 32 -1.34 -6.68 -1.78
N VAL A 33 -0.80 -7.62 -2.54
CA VAL A 33 -1.53 -8.36 -3.56
C VAL A 33 -1.60 -9.83 -3.16
N THR A 34 -2.80 -10.40 -3.20
CA THR A 34 -3.02 -11.83 -2.97
C THR A 34 -3.62 -12.44 -4.23
N ASN A 35 -4.05 -13.69 -4.15
CA ASN A 35 -4.75 -14.32 -5.26
C ASN A 35 -6.21 -13.86 -5.41
N LYS A 36 -6.69 -13.05 -4.46
CA LYS A 36 -8.09 -12.60 -4.44
C LYS A 36 -8.26 -11.09 -4.52
N SER A 37 -7.28 -10.33 -4.01
CA SER A 37 -7.48 -8.89 -3.87
C SER A 37 -6.17 -8.13 -3.79
N LYS A 38 -6.31 -6.80 -3.95
CA LYS A 38 -5.24 -5.84 -3.75
C LYS A 38 -5.67 -4.89 -2.64
N THR A 39 -4.78 -4.62 -1.69
CA THR A 39 -5.09 -3.79 -0.53
C THR A 39 -3.99 -2.76 -0.33
N TYR A 40 -4.38 -1.49 -0.18
CA TYR A 40 -3.45 -0.44 0.17
C TYR A 40 -3.07 -0.57 1.63
N ILE A 41 -1.77 -0.49 1.91
CA ILE A 41 -1.24 -0.60 3.27
C ILE A 41 -0.16 0.45 3.51
N VAL A 42 0.10 0.71 4.80
CA VAL A 42 1.32 1.37 5.24
C VAL A 42 2.15 0.32 5.95
N GLU A 43 3.42 0.22 5.57
CA GLU A 43 4.36 -0.66 6.24
C GLU A 43 5.64 0.12 6.44
N ARG A 44 5.96 0.43 7.69
CA ARG A 44 7.11 1.26 8.01
C ARG A 44 7.78 0.78 9.29
N ARG A 45 9.10 0.69 9.25
CA ARG A 45 9.90 0.41 10.44
C ARG A 45 10.36 1.74 11.03
N HIS A 46 10.14 1.90 12.34
CA HIS A 46 10.54 3.10 13.06
C HIS A 46 11.03 2.70 14.45
N GLU A 47 12.24 3.10 14.80
CA GLU A 47 12.86 2.81 16.09
C GLU A 47 12.81 1.32 16.45
N GLY A 48 13.10 0.46 15.47
CA GLY A 48 13.16 -0.99 15.66
C GLY A 48 11.81 -1.68 15.61
N GLU A 49 10.71 -0.96 15.53
CA GLU A 49 9.37 -1.56 15.45
C GLU A 49 8.83 -1.47 14.03
N LEU A 50 8.11 -2.52 13.63
CA LEU A 50 7.44 -2.55 12.33
C LEU A 50 5.98 -2.15 12.52
N TYR A 51 5.59 -1.04 11.87
CA TYR A 51 4.22 -0.58 11.85
C TYR A 51 3.59 -1.02 10.54
N ARG A 52 2.47 -1.69 10.64
CA ARG A 52 1.72 -2.18 9.47
C ARG A 52 0.25 -1.82 9.65
N VAL A 53 -0.27 -0.99 8.76
CA VAL A 53 -1.64 -0.49 8.85
C VAL A 53 -2.35 -0.76 7.54
N THR A 54 -3.53 -1.35 7.59
CA THR A 54 -4.37 -1.57 6.41
C THR A 54 -5.19 -0.31 6.14
N ILE A 55 -5.10 0.22 4.92
CA ILE A 55 -5.86 1.39 4.51
C ILE A 55 -7.21 0.98 3.94
N GLY A 56 -7.21 0.05 3.00
CA GLY A 56 -8.44 -0.43 2.36
C GLY A 56 -8.16 -1.11 1.04
N LYS A 57 -9.17 -1.79 0.50
CA LYS A 57 -9.03 -2.48 -0.78
C LYS A 57 -9.00 -1.48 -1.92
N THR A 58 -8.26 -1.82 -2.98
CA THR A 58 -8.13 -0.93 -4.14
C THR A 58 -9.45 -0.74 -4.89
N THR A 59 -10.40 -1.66 -4.70
CA THR A 59 -11.75 -1.53 -5.26
C THR A 59 -12.63 -0.56 -4.49
N ASP A 60 -12.30 -0.32 -3.22
CA ASP A 60 -13.12 0.49 -2.32
C ASP A 60 -12.67 1.93 -2.21
N ILE A 61 -11.40 2.20 -2.51
CA ILE A 61 -10.80 3.50 -2.25
C ILE A 61 -9.89 3.89 -3.41
N PRO A 62 -10.02 5.11 -3.96
CA PRO A 62 -9.12 5.58 -5.03
C PRO A 62 -7.68 5.70 -4.55
N ALA A 63 -6.74 5.52 -5.47
CA ALA A 63 -5.30 5.59 -5.16
C ALA A 63 -4.90 6.93 -4.55
N THR A 64 -5.48 8.04 -5.02
CA THR A 64 -5.19 9.36 -4.47
C THR A 64 -5.62 9.49 -3.01
N ASN A 65 -6.77 8.93 -2.68
CA ASN A 65 -7.28 8.93 -1.31
C ASN A 65 -6.44 8.03 -0.40
N ALA A 66 -6.04 6.88 -0.92
CA ALA A 66 -5.18 5.96 -0.18
C ALA A 66 -3.83 6.60 0.12
N ARG A 67 -3.24 7.30 -0.85
CA ARG A 67 -1.98 8.02 -0.67
C ARG A 67 -2.12 9.10 0.41
N ALA A 68 -3.20 9.87 0.38
CA ALA A 68 -3.43 10.91 1.39
C ALA A 68 -3.54 10.31 2.78
N LYS A 69 -4.26 9.19 2.92
CA LYS A 69 -4.36 8.50 4.22
C LYS A 69 -3.01 7.96 4.67
N ALA A 70 -2.22 7.41 3.75
CA ALA A 70 -0.88 6.92 4.04
C ALA A 70 0.02 8.04 4.57
N GLN A 71 -0.05 9.22 3.95
CA GLN A 71 0.73 10.38 4.40
C GLN A 71 0.38 10.76 5.84
N MET A 72 -0.91 10.75 6.18
CA MET A 72 -1.35 11.05 7.54
C MET A 72 -0.86 10.01 8.54
N ILE A 73 -0.97 8.74 8.20
CA ILE A 73 -0.51 7.64 9.06
C ILE A 73 1.00 7.72 9.26
N LEU A 74 1.75 7.92 8.19
CA LEU A 74 3.21 8.00 8.25
C LEU A 74 3.68 9.20 9.09
N ALA A 75 2.97 10.32 9.01
CA ALA A 75 3.29 11.50 9.83
C ALA A 75 3.15 11.21 11.32
N LYS A 76 2.22 10.35 11.71
CA LYS A 76 2.02 9.97 13.11
C LYS A 76 3.07 8.99 13.61
N ILE A 77 3.67 8.21 12.72
CA ILE A 77 4.71 7.25 13.10
C ILE A 77 6.05 7.94 13.32
N SER A 78 6.35 8.95 12.50
CA SER A 78 7.67 9.63 12.56
C SER A 78 7.80 10.66 13.66
#